data_47d0f515cef88ecf7fee0df81cb18a5f
#
_entry.id   47d0f515cef88ecf7fee0df81cb18a5f
#
_cell.length_a   1.000
_cell.length_b   1.000
_cell.length_c   1.000
_cell.angle_alpha   90.00
_cell.angle_beta   90.00
_cell.angle_gamma   90.00
#
_symmetry.space_group_name_H-M   'P 1'
#
loop_
_entity.id
_entity.type
_entity.pdbx_description
1 polymer ?
#
loop_
_entity_poly.entity_id
_entity_poly.type
_entity_poly.pdbx_seq_one_letter_code
_entity_poly.pdbx_strand_id
1 'polypeptide(L)'
;MKKILMAAALLVAGASIANAEGYNRVALSYDMQHFSFNKEYTGTDKSEGRNLNGFGVAYTHGFGVAENMFVETGLGFNAGFGTESEGNLKQKMQNMNFKVPVNYVYRFNVADGITIAPYAGINFKLNVATKLRDEYDGQKSDWVSVFDKDKMGSDDLTWNRFQMGWQVGVGFSYDKYYLGIQYGTDFIPAYSHKFDGVTPKVNSSNLNIAVGYTF
;
A
#
# COMPACT_ATOMS: atom_id res chain seq x y z
N MET A 1 0.38 3.17 19.45
CA MET A 1 -0.78 2.78 18.65
C MET A 1 -2.04 3.60 18.96
N LYS A 2 -2.53 3.71 20.22
CA LYS A 2 -3.74 4.49 20.56
C LYS A 2 -3.71 5.96 20.14
N LYS A 3 -2.53 6.63 20.22
CA LYS A 3 -2.37 8.06 19.85
C LYS A 3 -2.47 8.32 18.34
N ILE A 4 -2.07 7.37 17.49
CA ILE A 4 -2.14 7.50 16.03
C ILE A 4 -3.57 7.26 15.54
N LEU A 5 -4.28 6.29 16.11
CA LEU A 5 -5.71 6.07 15.88
C LEU A 5 -6.56 7.29 16.30
N MET A 6 -6.22 7.94 17.41
CA MET A 6 -6.88 9.18 17.83
C MET A 6 -6.60 10.35 16.89
N ALA A 7 -5.39 10.48 16.36
CA ALA A 7 -5.06 11.54 15.39
C ALA A 7 -5.81 11.33 14.06
N ALA A 8 -5.91 10.11 13.56
CA ALA A 8 -6.71 9.77 12.38
C ALA A 8 -8.21 10.02 12.61
N ALA A 9 -8.73 9.67 13.79
CA ALA A 9 -10.13 9.91 14.16
C ALA A 9 -10.44 11.41 14.31
N LEU A 10 -9.49 12.23 14.82
CA LEU A 10 -9.63 13.68 14.92
C LEU A 10 -9.61 14.38 13.56
N LEU A 11 -8.82 13.91 12.60
CA LEU A 11 -8.83 14.39 11.22
C LEU A 11 -10.17 14.12 10.51
N VAL A 12 -10.77 12.96 10.78
CA VAL A 12 -12.09 12.60 10.26
C VAL A 12 -13.21 13.41 10.93
N ALA A 13 -13.12 13.64 12.25
CA ALA A 13 -14.11 14.41 13.00
C ALA A 13 -14.07 15.92 12.68
N GLY A 14 -12.89 16.46 12.32
CA GLY A 14 -12.74 17.88 11.93
C GLY A 14 -13.31 18.20 10.53
N ALA A 15 -13.48 17.20 9.66
CA ALA A 15 -14.01 17.40 8.31
C ALA A 15 -15.54 17.54 8.22
N SER A 16 -16.26 17.39 9.33
CA SER A 16 -17.74 17.44 9.36
C SER A 16 -18.35 18.85 9.31
N ILE A 17 -17.56 19.90 9.08
CA ILE A 17 -18.00 21.31 9.17
C ILE A 17 -18.19 21.97 7.79
N ALA A 18 -17.89 21.30 6.68
CA ALA A 18 -17.98 21.89 5.35
C ALA A 18 -19.29 21.57 4.64
N ASN A 19 -19.87 22.58 3.97
CA ASN A 19 -21.15 22.53 3.25
C ASN A 19 -21.08 21.78 1.88
N ALA A 20 -20.01 21.04 1.58
CA ALA A 20 -19.92 20.26 0.36
C ALA A 20 -20.44 18.84 0.59
N GLU A 21 -21.32 18.37 -0.30
CA GLU A 21 -21.82 16.99 -0.25
C GLU A 21 -20.64 16.01 -0.36
N GLY A 22 -20.59 15.05 0.58
CA GLY A 22 -19.65 13.95 0.54
C GLY A 22 -20.04 12.90 -0.51
N TYR A 23 -19.15 11.96 -0.76
CA TYR A 23 -19.42 10.81 -1.63
C TYR A 23 -18.81 9.54 -1.06
N ASN A 24 -19.38 8.41 -1.49
CA ASN A 24 -18.86 7.08 -1.16
C ASN A 24 -18.41 6.39 -2.44
N ARG A 25 -17.35 5.60 -2.37
CA ARG A 25 -16.84 4.83 -3.49
C ARG A 25 -16.40 3.45 -3.05
N VAL A 26 -16.78 2.45 -3.84
CA VAL A 26 -16.22 1.09 -3.76
C VAL A 26 -15.40 0.86 -5.04
N ALA A 27 -14.20 0.32 -4.90
CA ALA A 27 -13.31 0.07 -6.01
C ALA A 27 -12.64 -1.29 -5.91
N LEU A 28 -12.40 -1.91 -7.05
CA LEU A 28 -11.51 -3.06 -7.23
C LEU A 28 -10.24 -2.55 -7.92
N SER A 29 -9.10 -3.12 -7.56
CA SER A 29 -7.82 -2.70 -8.12
C SER A 29 -6.94 -3.86 -8.54
N TYR A 30 -6.09 -3.58 -9.53
CA TYR A 30 -4.88 -4.33 -9.79
C TYR A 30 -3.71 -3.60 -9.14
N ASP A 31 -2.95 -4.33 -8.32
CA ASP A 31 -1.85 -3.79 -7.52
C ASP A 31 -0.53 -4.40 -7.96
N MET A 32 0.44 -3.55 -8.28
CA MET A 32 1.83 -3.92 -8.50
C MET A 32 2.65 -3.40 -7.31
N GLN A 33 3.05 -4.30 -6.42
CA GLN A 33 3.91 -3.97 -5.28
C GLN A 33 5.35 -4.28 -5.62
N HIS A 34 6.26 -3.38 -5.25
CA HIS A 34 7.68 -3.57 -5.42
C HIS A 34 8.38 -3.48 -4.07
N PHE A 35 9.12 -4.51 -3.70
CA PHE A 35 10.01 -4.52 -2.54
C PHE A 35 11.44 -4.35 -3.02
N SER A 36 12.13 -3.33 -2.53
CA SER A 36 13.54 -3.04 -2.85
C SER A 36 14.40 -3.39 -1.64
N PHE A 37 15.35 -4.28 -1.86
CA PHE A 37 16.34 -4.73 -0.89
C PHE A 37 17.64 -3.98 -1.16
N ASN A 38 18.16 -3.26 -0.17
CA ASN A 38 19.43 -2.59 -0.35
C ASN A 38 20.60 -3.60 -0.33
N LYS A 39 21.78 -3.17 -0.79
CA LYS A 39 22.98 -4.03 -0.87
C LYS A 39 23.40 -4.63 0.47
N GLU A 40 23.16 -3.89 1.56
CA GLU A 40 23.45 -4.35 2.92
C GLU A 40 22.51 -5.50 3.34
N TYR A 41 21.28 -5.53 2.80
CA TYR A 41 20.33 -6.62 3.05
C TYR A 41 20.65 -7.86 2.22
N THR A 42 21.03 -7.68 0.97
CA THR A 42 21.36 -8.78 0.06
C THR A 42 22.73 -9.39 0.34
N GLY A 43 23.60 -8.66 1.02
CA GLY A 43 24.99 -9.06 1.23
C GLY A 43 25.83 -9.06 -0.07
N THR A 44 25.33 -8.40 -1.13
CA THR A 44 25.97 -8.28 -2.44
C THR A 44 26.26 -6.81 -2.77
N ASP A 45 27.03 -6.56 -3.83
CA ASP A 45 27.32 -5.19 -4.29
C ASP A 45 26.13 -4.51 -4.99
N LYS A 46 25.01 -5.21 -5.14
CA LYS A 46 23.80 -4.74 -5.86
C LYS A 46 22.58 -4.75 -4.97
N SER A 47 21.73 -3.75 -5.18
CA SER A 47 20.35 -3.79 -4.67
C SER A 47 19.51 -4.71 -5.54
N GLU A 48 18.63 -5.46 -4.92
CA GLU A 48 17.68 -6.35 -5.59
C GLU A 48 16.25 -5.85 -5.39
N GLY A 49 15.35 -6.28 -6.25
CA GLY A 49 13.94 -5.94 -6.15
C GLY A 49 13.06 -7.14 -6.39
N ARG A 50 11.90 -7.17 -5.72
CA ARG A 50 10.86 -8.19 -5.95
C ARG A 50 9.55 -7.52 -6.29
N ASN A 51 8.94 -7.99 -7.38
CA ASN A 51 7.64 -7.52 -7.82
C ASN A 51 6.56 -8.53 -7.42
N LEU A 52 5.50 -8.03 -6.79
CA LEU A 52 4.30 -8.78 -6.50
C LEU A 52 3.15 -8.16 -7.27
N ASN A 53 2.42 -8.97 -8.00
CA ASN A 53 1.20 -8.57 -8.68
C ASN A 53 0.00 -9.14 -7.94
N GLY A 54 -1.08 -8.40 -7.92
CA GLY A 54 -2.24 -8.82 -7.16
C GLY A 54 -3.46 -7.96 -7.38
N PHE A 55 -4.35 -8.04 -6.42
CA PHE A 55 -5.63 -7.33 -6.47
C PHE A 55 -5.95 -6.70 -5.11
N GLY A 56 -6.82 -5.72 -5.16
CA GLY A 56 -7.34 -5.07 -3.97
C GLY A 56 -8.82 -4.75 -4.09
N VAL A 57 -9.42 -4.51 -2.93
CA VAL A 57 -10.76 -3.95 -2.80
C VAL A 57 -10.69 -2.81 -1.79
N ALA A 58 -11.37 -1.71 -2.07
CA ALA A 58 -11.39 -0.56 -1.17
C ALA A 58 -12.78 0.07 -1.11
N TYR A 59 -13.12 0.52 0.09
CA TYR A 59 -14.17 1.49 0.33
C TYR A 59 -13.53 2.82 0.71
N THR A 60 -14.00 3.91 0.10
CA THR A 60 -13.51 5.26 0.34
C THR A 60 -14.68 6.20 0.57
N HIS A 61 -14.56 7.08 1.55
CA HIS A 61 -15.47 8.18 1.78
C HIS A 61 -14.74 9.50 1.56
N GLY A 62 -15.31 10.39 0.74
CA GLY A 62 -14.83 11.74 0.52
C GLY A 62 -15.66 12.74 1.33
N PHE A 63 -15.00 13.46 2.23
CA PHE A 63 -15.58 14.56 2.98
C PHE A 63 -15.34 15.86 2.23
N GLY A 64 -16.39 16.58 1.83
CA GLY A 64 -16.26 17.89 1.22
C GLY A 64 -15.74 18.89 2.24
N VAL A 65 -14.63 19.58 1.94
CA VAL A 65 -14.02 20.59 2.81
C VAL A 65 -14.14 21.99 2.24
N ALA A 66 -14.29 22.12 0.93
CA ALA A 66 -14.63 23.34 0.20
C ALA A 66 -15.19 22.96 -1.17
N GLU A 67 -15.58 23.95 -1.98
CA GLU A 67 -16.03 23.70 -3.36
C GLU A 67 -14.94 22.95 -4.13
N ASN A 68 -15.29 21.79 -4.70
CA ASN A 68 -14.40 20.88 -5.43
C ASN A 68 -13.21 20.31 -4.65
N MET A 69 -13.15 20.53 -3.32
CA MET A 69 -12.07 20.06 -2.46
C MET A 69 -12.59 19.02 -1.46
N PHE A 70 -11.90 17.89 -1.35
CA PHE A 70 -12.29 16.78 -0.49
C PHE A 70 -11.10 16.24 0.29
N VAL A 71 -11.39 15.72 1.47
CA VAL A 71 -10.51 14.80 2.17
C VAL A 71 -11.09 13.40 2.04
N GLU A 72 -10.38 12.52 1.36
CA GLU A 72 -10.76 11.10 1.26
C GLU A 72 -10.07 10.27 2.32
N THR A 73 -10.83 9.38 2.95
CA THR A 73 -10.30 8.28 3.76
C THR A 73 -11.14 7.04 3.55
N GLY A 74 -10.66 5.90 4.04
CA GLY A 74 -11.38 4.64 3.86
C GLY A 74 -10.57 3.45 4.34
N LEU A 75 -10.98 2.29 3.89
CA LEU A 75 -10.32 1.02 4.18
C LEU A 75 -10.15 0.22 2.89
N GLY A 76 -8.92 -0.18 2.61
CA GLY A 76 -8.59 -1.10 1.52
C GLY A 76 -7.95 -2.37 2.03
N PHE A 77 -8.15 -3.45 1.31
CA PHE A 77 -7.43 -4.71 1.46
C PHE A 77 -6.74 -5.05 0.14
N ASN A 78 -5.47 -5.45 0.21
CA ASN A 78 -4.67 -5.83 -0.95
C ASN A 78 -4.00 -7.19 -0.70
N ALA A 79 -3.92 -8.00 -1.75
CA ALA A 79 -3.20 -9.26 -1.78
C ALA A 79 -2.30 -9.31 -3.02
N GLY A 80 -1.00 -9.46 -2.81
CA GLY A 80 0.02 -9.52 -3.85
C GLY A 80 0.83 -10.80 -3.78
N PHE A 81 1.23 -11.31 -4.95
CA PHE A 81 1.96 -12.56 -5.12
C PHE A 81 3.08 -12.35 -6.14
N GLY A 82 4.27 -12.86 -5.85
CA GLY A 82 5.43 -12.80 -6.73
C GLY A 82 6.19 -14.11 -6.74
N THR A 83 6.86 -14.38 -7.85
CA THR A 83 7.77 -15.51 -8.00
C THR A 83 8.99 -15.02 -8.79
N GLU A 84 10.16 -15.24 -8.24
CA GLU A 84 11.44 -15.08 -8.94
C GLU A 84 12.08 -16.44 -9.14
N SER A 85 12.76 -16.60 -10.27
CA SER A 85 13.38 -17.86 -10.63
C SER A 85 14.83 -17.62 -11.07
N GLU A 86 15.75 -18.35 -10.46
CA GLU A 86 17.16 -18.34 -10.81
C GLU A 86 17.64 -19.79 -10.94
N GLY A 87 17.82 -20.24 -12.19
CA GLY A 87 18.08 -21.66 -12.47
C GLY A 87 16.95 -22.55 -11.93
N ASN A 88 17.30 -23.53 -11.09
CA ASN A 88 16.34 -24.46 -10.48
C ASN A 88 15.72 -23.91 -9.17
N LEU A 89 16.18 -22.75 -8.68
CA LEU A 89 15.64 -22.09 -7.49
C LEU A 89 14.50 -21.15 -7.87
N LYS A 90 13.35 -21.33 -7.21
CA LYS A 90 12.21 -20.39 -7.29
C LYS A 90 11.94 -19.84 -5.90
N GLN A 91 11.96 -18.53 -5.80
CA GLN A 91 11.59 -17.83 -4.57
C GLN A 91 10.21 -17.21 -4.74
N LYS A 92 9.28 -17.58 -3.87
CA LYS A 92 7.90 -17.09 -3.87
C LYS A 92 7.68 -16.16 -2.69
N MET A 93 7.02 -15.06 -2.95
CA MET A 93 6.62 -14.08 -1.94
C MET A 93 5.14 -13.77 -2.07
N GLN A 94 4.47 -13.66 -0.93
CA GLN A 94 3.10 -13.14 -0.85
C GLN A 94 3.02 -12.06 0.21
N ASN A 95 2.22 -11.04 -0.06
CA ASN A 95 1.93 -9.97 0.90
C ASN A 95 0.42 -9.69 0.93
N MET A 96 -0.14 -9.62 2.12
CA MET A 96 -1.53 -9.21 2.35
C MET A 96 -1.54 -8.07 3.36
N ASN A 97 -2.24 -6.99 3.04
CA ASN A 97 -2.27 -5.82 3.89
C ASN A 97 -3.61 -5.09 3.86
N PHE A 98 -3.92 -4.42 4.96
CA PHE A 98 -4.93 -3.38 5.02
C PHE A 98 -4.28 -2.02 4.84
N LYS A 99 -4.98 -1.11 4.14
CA LYS A 99 -4.57 0.28 3.93
C LYS A 99 -5.66 1.22 4.40
N VAL A 100 -5.25 2.29 5.06
CA VAL A 100 -6.11 3.44 5.39
C VAL A 100 -5.47 4.67 4.75
N PRO A 101 -5.97 5.13 3.60
CA PRO A 101 -5.51 6.35 2.97
C PRO A 101 -6.10 7.57 3.68
N VAL A 102 -5.37 8.68 3.62
CA VAL A 102 -5.87 10.03 3.90
C VAL A 102 -5.35 10.93 2.80
N ASN A 103 -6.22 11.24 1.85
CA ASN A 103 -5.90 11.99 0.64
C ASN A 103 -6.57 13.35 0.64
N TYR A 104 -5.86 14.35 0.18
CA TYR A 104 -6.43 15.61 -0.27
C TYR A 104 -6.73 15.50 -1.76
N VAL A 105 -7.97 15.76 -2.17
CA VAL A 105 -8.48 15.57 -3.52
C VAL A 105 -9.04 16.89 -4.01
N TYR A 106 -8.69 17.26 -5.25
CA TYR A 106 -9.34 18.36 -5.95
C TYR A 106 -10.07 17.80 -7.19
N ARG A 107 -11.35 18.15 -7.38
CA ARG A 107 -12.18 17.65 -8.46
C ARG A 107 -12.38 18.72 -9.53
N PHE A 108 -11.95 18.46 -10.75
CA PHE A 108 -12.19 19.29 -11.93
C PHE A 108 -13.36 18.70 -12.72
N ASN A 109 -14.49 19.40 -12.76
CA ASN A 109 -15.60 19.05 -13.64
C ASN A 109 -15.26 19.58 -15.04
N VAL A 110 -14.85 18.69 -15.95
CA VAL A 110 -14.34 19.07 -17.29
C VAL A 110 -15.43 19.04 -18.35
N ALA A 111 -16.50 18.25 -18.14
CA ALA A 111 -17.70 18.20 -18.95
C ALA A 111 -18.84 17.60 -18.12
N ASP A 112 -20.06 17.58 -18.68
CA ASP A 112 -21.22 16.96 -18.03
C ASP A 112 -20.93 15.49 -17.71
N GLY A 113 -21.01 15.16 -16.43
CA GLY A 113 -20.73 13.82 -15.90
C GLY A 113 -19.24 13.43 -15.87
N ILE A 114 -18.31 14.26 -16.42
CA ILE A 114 -16.87 13.92 -16.46
C ILE A 114 -16.10 14.74 -15.45
N THR A 115 -15.41 14.04 -14.56
CA THR A 115 -14.56 14.65 -13.52
C THR A 115 -13.15 14.08 -13.57
N ILE A 116 -12.14 14.94 -13.44
CA ILE A 116 -10.75 14.58 -13.20
C ILE A 116 -10.40 15.00 -11.77
N ALA A 117 -9.86 14.08 -11.00
CA ALA A 117 -9.61 14.27 -9.57
C ALA A 117 -8.18 13.87 -9.19
N PRO A 118 -7.18 14.75 -9.38
CA PRO A 118 -5.86 14.54 -8.82
C PRO A 118 -5.93 14.56 -7.29
N TYR A 119 -5.08 13.73 -6.68
CA TYR A 119 -4.98 13.64 -5.24
C TYR A 119 -3.56 13.33 -4.79
N ALA A 120 -3.27 13.76 -3.57
CA ALA A 120 -2.05 13.41 -2.86
C ALA A 120 -2.37 13.18 -1.38
N GLY A 121 -1.61 12.32 -0.73
CA GLY A 121 -1.87 12.04 0.68
C GLY A 121 -0.87 11.09 1.29
N ILE A 122 -1.25 10.63 2.48
CA ILE A 122 -0.52 9.61 3.23
C ILE A 122 -1.35 8.33 3.29
N ASN A 123 -0.68 7.20 3.38
CA ASN A 123 -1.33 5.92 3.65
C ASN A 123 -0.73 5.26 4.88
N PHE A 124 -1.59 4.65 5.66
CA PHE A 124 -1.23 3.78 6.78
C PHE A 124 -1.49 2.35 6.33
N LYS A 125 -0.49 1.49 6.45
CA LYS A 125 -0.57 0.11 5.99
C LYS A 125 -0.26 -0.85 7.14
N LEU A 126 -1.10 -1.87 7.29
CA LEU A 126 -0.92 -2.96 8.23
C LEU A 126 -0.77 -4.26 7.45
N ASN A 127 0.46 -4.80 7.41
CA ASN A 127 0.72 -6.09 6.81
C ASN A 127 0.25 -7.21 7.74
N VAL A 128 -0.76 -7.94 7.31
CA VAL A 128 -1.34 -9.06 8.08
C VAL A 128 -0.64 -10.38 7.76
N ALA A 129 -0.16 -10.52 6.54
CA ALA A 129 0.66 -11.66 6.12
C ALA A 129 1.71 -11.21 5.10
N THR A 130 2.97 -11.47 5.38
CA THR A 130 4.06 -11.45 4.41
C THR A 130 4.83 -12.75 4.61
N LYS A 131 4.87 -13.58 3.57
CA LYS A 131 5.46 -14.91 3.65
C LYS A 131 6.37 -15.15 2.47
N LEU A 132 7.42 -15.90 2.70
CA LEU A 132 8.41 -16.34 1.75
C LEU A 132 8.40 -17.87 1.67
N ARG A 133 8.70 -18.41 0.50
CA ARG A 133 8.89 -19.84 0.28
C ARG A 133 9.88 -20.07 -0.84
N ASP A 134 10.82 -20.96 -0.61
CA ASP A 134 11.75 -21.45 -1.62
C ASP A 134 11.26 -22.77 -2.22
N GLU A 135 11.52 -22.96 -3.50
CA GLU A 135 11.30 -24.20 -4.24
C GLU A 135 12.57 -24.51 -5.03
N TYR A 136 13.21 -25.62 -4.74
CA TYR A 136 14.42 -26.06 -5.43
C TYR A 136 14.17 -27.42 -6.09
N ASP A 137 14.40 -27.49 -7.39
CA ASP A 137 14.22 -28.70 -8.22
C ASP A 137 12.85 -29.40 -8.00
N GLY A 138 11.79 -28.58 -7.88
CA GLY A 138 10.42 -29.03 -7.64
C GLY A 138 10.09 -29.34 -6.17
N GLN A 139 11.07 -29.40 -5.28
CA GLN A 139 10.86 -29.55 -3.84
C GLN A 139 10.54 -28.20 -3.21
N LYS A 140 9.46 -28.12 -2.44
CA LYS A 140 8.96 -26.90 -1.83
C LYS A 140 9.25 -26.89 -0.33
N SER A 141 9.85 -25.82 0.16
CA SER A 141 9.91 -25.55 1.60
C SER A 141 8.53 -25.14 2.15
N ASP A 142 8.39 -25.09 3.45
CA ASP A 142 7.25 -24.47 4.09
C ASP A 142 7.23 -22.95 3.88
N TRP A 143 6.04 -22.36 3.97
CA TRP A 143 5.90 -20.92 4.02
C TRP A 143 6.43 -20.34 5.33
N VAL A 144 7.39 -19.43 5.25
CA VAL A 144 7.96 -18.71 6.39
C VAL A 144 7.34 -17.32 6.46
N SER A 145 6.75 -16.99 7.62
CA SER A 145 6.27 -15.64 7.89
C SER A 145 7.44 -14.76 8.30
N VAL A 146 7.63 -13.62 7.63
CA VAL A 146 8.66 -12.63 8.00
C VAL A 146 8.37 -11.91 9.32
N PHE A 147 7.22 -12.17 9.92
CA PHE A 147 6.81 -11.63 11.23
C PHE A 147 6.98 -12.62 12.37
N ASP A 148 7.46 -13.83 12.09
CA ASP A 148 7.63 -14.91 13.07
C ASP A 148 9.11 -15.00 13.46
N LYS A 149 9.42 -14.58 14.69
CA LYS A 149 10.78 -14.55 15.22
C LYS A 149 11.44 -15.93 15.29
N ASP A 150 10.65 -16.95 15.61
CA ASP A 150 11.17 -18.32 15.77
C ASP A 150 11.58 -18.89 14.40
N LYS A 151 10.88 -18.51 13.34
CA LYS A 151 11.19 -18.89 11.96
C LYS A 151 12.25 -18.02 11.30
N MET A 152 12.33 -16.75 11.70
CA MET A 152 13.34 -15.81 11.20
C MET A 152 14.68 -15.91 11.97
N GLY A 153 14.70 -16.61 13.10
CA GLY A 153 15.89 -16.86 13.92
C GLY A 153 16.17 -15.82 15.01
N SER A 154 15.63 -14.60 14.91
CA SER A 154 15.64 -13.59 15.97
C SER A 154 14.58 -12.50 15.76
N ASP A 155 14.29 -11.73 16.82
CA ASP A 155 13.41 -10.55 16.74
C ASP A 155 13.99 -9.48 15.80
N ASP A 156 15.32 -9.36 15.73
CA ASP A 156 16.02 -8.38 14.90
C ASP A 156 15.88 -8.64 13.39
N LEU A 157 15.52 -9.85 12.99
CA LEU A 157 15.28 -10.22 11.59
C LEU A 157 13.81 -10.11 11.16
N THR A 158 12.90 -9.80 12.10
CA THR A 158 11.48 -9.66 11.78
C THR A 158 11.15 -8.34 11.07
N TRP A 159 10.16 -8.40 10.20
CA TRP A 159 9.72 -7.22 9.45
C TRP A 159 8.67 -6.41 10.22
N ASN A 160 8.56 -5.13 9.85
CA ASN A 160 7.56 -4.23 10.38
C ASN A 160 6.18 -4.57 9.80
N ARG A 161 5.22 -4.85 10.67
CA ARG A 161 3.81 -5.00 10.23
C ARG A 161 3.20 -3.67 9.84
N PHE A 162 3.54 -2.61 10.55
CA PHE A 162 3.03 -1.27 10.31
C PHE A 162 3.98 -0.49 9.41
N GLN A 163 3.44 0.05 8.35
CA GLN A 163 4.13 0.96 7.43
C GLN A 163 3.30 2.22 7.25
N MET A 164 3.98 3.29 6.92
CA MET A 164 3.37 4.56 6.56
C MET A 164 4.12 5.12 5.36
N GLY A 165 3.37 5.70 4.42
CA GLY A 165 3.94 6.23 3.19
C GLY A 165 3.15 7.41 2.65
N TRP A 166 3.65 7.98 1.57
CA TRP A 166 2.92 8.94 0.76
C TRP A 166 2.36 8.28 -0.50
N GLN A 167 1.37 8.90 -1.07
CA GLN A 167 0.79 8.48 -2.34
C GLN A 167 0.29 9.69 -3.13
N VAL A 168 0.35 9.55 -4.45
CA VAL A 168 -0.23 10.48 -5.40
C VAL A 168 -1.01 9.70 -6.44
N GLY A 169 -2.04 10.31 -6.99
CA GLY A 169 -2.83 9.66 -8.02
C GLY A 169 -3.75 10.61 -8.73
N VAL A 170 -4.46 10.07 -9.70
CA VAL A 170 -5.52 10.75 -10.43
C VAL A 170 -6.69 9.81 -10.61
N GLY A 171 -7.88 10.32 -10.31
CA GLY A 171 -9.15 9.67 -10.59
C GLY A 171 -9.82 10.30 -11.80
N PHE A 172 -10.46 9.47 -12.62
CA PHE A 172 -11.35 9.86 -13.69
C PHE A 172 -12.72 9.30 -13.36
N SER A 173 -13.75 10.13 -13.42
CA SER A 173 -15.11 9.66 -13.22
C SER A 173 -15.97 10.05 -14.41
N TYR A 174 -16.83 9.12 -14.82
CA TYR A 174 -17.94 9.37 -15.72
C TYR A 174 -19.23 8.98 -14.98
N ASP A 175 -20.03 9.97 -14.64
CA ASP A 175 -21.16 9.84 -13.73
C ASP A 175 -20.74 9.15 -12.42
N LYS A 176 -21.18 7.92 -12.22
CA LYS A 176 -20.88 7.08 -11.04
C LYS A 176 -19.70 6.13 -11.23
N TYR A 177 -19.20 5.97 -12.46
CA TYR A 177 -18.08 5.08 -12.74
C TYR A 177 -16.76 5.78 -12.49
N TYR A 178 -15.82 5.07 -11.90
CA TYR A 178 -14.53 5.57 -11.52
C TYR A 178 -13.40 4.71 -12.11
N LEU A 179 -12.36 5.38 -12.60
CA LEU A 179 -11.07 4.80 -12.96
C LEU A 179 -10.00 5.60 -12.22
N GLY A 180 -9.08 4.93 -11.54
CA GLY A 180 -7.99 5.56 -10.81
C GLY A 180 -6.64 4.96 -11.11
N ILE A 181 -5.61 5.80 -11.11
CA ILE A 181 -4.20 5.39 -11.14
C ILE A 181 -3.52 6.06 -9.98
N GLN A 182 -2.75 5.29 -9.20
CA GLN A 182 -2.06 5.73 -8.00
C GLN A 182 -0.67 5.14 -7.93
N TYR A 183 0.29 5.95 -7.52
CA TYR A 183 1.61 5.52 -7.11
C TYR A 183 1.88 5.95 -5.67
N GLY A 184 2.58 5.12 -4.91
CA GLY A 184 2.99 5.44 -3.54
C GLY A 184 4.25 4.69 -3.13
N THR A 185 4.93 5.22 -2.12
CA THR A 185 6.08 4.58 -1.49
C THR A 185 6.04 4.80 0.01
N ASP A 186 6.50 3.81 0.76
CA ASP A 186 6.54 3.87 2.21
C ASP A 186 7.84 4.54 2.67
N PHE A 187 7.74 5.47 3.61
CA PHE A 187 8.88 6.08 4.29
C PHE A 187 9.22 5.34 5.60
N ILE A 188 8.30 4.52 6.14
CA ILE A 188 8.64 3.51 7.14
C ILE A 188 8.94 2.21 6.38
N PRO A 189 10.20 1.74 6.37
CA PRO A 189 10.58 0.55 5.61
C PRO A 189 9.91 -0.71 6.15
N ALA A 190 9.72 -1.69 5.27
CA ALA A 190 9.23 -3.02 5.65
C ALA A 190 10.19 -3.73 6.61
N TYR A 191 11.49 -3.49 6.44
CA TYR A 191 12.53 -3.95 7.35
C TYR A 191 13.63 -2.89 7.44
N SER A 192 14.14 -2.66 8.65
CA SER A 192 15.35 -1.87 8.90
C SER A 192 15.88 -2.21 10.28
N HIS A 193 17.10 -2.73 10.34
CA HIS A 193 17.82 -2.95 11.57
C HIS A 193 19.30 -2.55 11.39
N LYS A 194 19.94 -2.05 12.43
CA LYS A 194 21.33 -1.64 12.39
C LYS A 194 22.21 -2.70 13.05
N PHE A 195 23.17 -3.28 12.29
CA PHE A 195 24.17 -4.23 12.73
C PHE A 195 25.55 -3.66 12.45
N ASP A 196 26.42 -3.57 13.43
CA ASP A 196 27.85 -3.24 13.30
C ASP A 196 28.18 -2.12 12.27
N GLY A 197 27.37 -1.07 12.27
CA GLY A 197 27.57 0.08 11.38
C GLY A 197 26.90 -0.01 10.01
N VAL A 198 26.35 -1.15 9.60
CA VAL A 198 25.55 -1.34 8.39
C VAL A 198 24.06 -1.33 8.72
N THR A 199 23.24 -0.94 7.74
CA THR A 199 21.78 -0.87 7.95
C THR A 199 21.06 -1.56 6.80
N PRO A 200 20.84 -2.89 6.86
CA PRO A 200 19.98 -3.59 5.93
C PRO A 200 18.57 -3.00 5.93
N LYS A 201 18.01 -2.77 4.74
CA LYS A 201 16.68 -2.18 4.57
C LYS A 201 15.90 -2.88 3.47
N VAL A 202 14.60 -2.96 3.68
CA VAL A 202 13.61 -3.35 2.67
C VAL A 202 12.58 -2.24 2.60
N ASN A 203 12.54 -1.54 1.47
CA ASN A 203 11.53 -0.52 1.19
C ASN A 203 10.41 -1.10 0.35
N SER A 204 9.24 -0.49 0.37
CA SER A 204 8.14 -0.88 -0.51
C SER A 204 7.51 0.30 -1.22
N SER A 205 7.13 0.07 -2.47
CA SER A 205 6.34 0.98 -3.28
C SER A 205 5.21 0.22 -3.95
N ASN A 206 4.20 0.92 -4.43
CA ASN A 206 3.12 0.30 -5.18
C ASN A 206 2.58 1.21 -6.28
N LEU A 207 2.23 0.60 -7.41
CA LEU A 207 1.40 1.18 -8.46
C LEU A 207 0.05 0.46 -8.43
N ASN A 208 -1.03 1.23 -8.45
CA ASN A 208 -2.40 0.71 -8.35
C ASN A 208 -3.22 1.27 -9.51
N ILE A 209 -3.98 0.40 -10.17
CA ILE A 209 -4.99 0.78 -11.17
C ILE A 209 -6.32 0.26 -10.65
N ALA A 210 -7.30 1.15 -10.48
CA ALA A 210 -8.57 0.84 -9.86
C ALA A 210 -9.75 1.19 -10.75
N VAL A 211 -10.79 0.37 -10.71
CA VAL A 211 -12.12 0.67 -11.26
C VAL A 211 -13.12 0.63 -10.13
N GLY A 212 -14.10 1.52 -10.15
CA GLY A 212 -15.01 1.66 -9.03
C GLY A 212 -16.36 2.26 -9.37
N TYR A 213 -17.20 2.35 -8.35
CA TYR A 213 -18.53 2.94 -8.41
C TYR A 213 -18.70 3.92 -7.24
N THR A 214 -19.13 5.12 -7.57
CA THR A 214 -19.38 6.23 -6.62
C THR A 214 -20.88 6.41 -6.42
N PHE A 215 -21.32 6.58 -5.19
CA PHE A 215 -22.74 6.72 -4.81
C PHE A 215 -22.91 7.67 -3.63
#